data_2beacc5c384cd175b055a499903f9147
#
_entry.id   2beacc5c384cd175b055a499903f9147
#
_cell.length_a   1.000
_cell.length_b   1.000
_cell.length_c   1.000
_cell.angle_alpha   90.00
_cell.angle_beta   90.00
_cell.angle_gamma   90.00
#
_symmetry.space_group_name_H-M   'P 1'
#
loop_
_entity.id
_entity.type
_entity.pdbx_description
1 polymer ?
#
loop_
_entity_poly.entity_id
_entity_poly.type
_entity_poly.pdbx_seq_one_letter_code
_entity_poly.pdbx_strand_id
1 'polypeptide(L)' 'MTSKERALKIIYKIRLAGSSQKAVAKISRVKPQTVWNVIWGRSESKPIKRTIARIVGEQVEDLWPKDDEDERAA' A
#
# COMPACT_ATOMS: atom_id res chain seq x y z
N MET A 1 -1.07 4.90 -14.39
CA MET A 1 -2.02 4.59 -13.31
C MET A 1 -2.09 5.74 -12.32
N THR A 2 -3.30 6.17 -11.96
CA THR A 2 -3.47 7.24 -10.98
C THR A 2 -3.26 6.72 -9.55
N SER A 3 -3.01 7.64 -8.61
CA SER A 3 -2.86 7.27 -7.20
C SER A 3 -4.13 6.60 -6.67
N LYS A 4 -5.29 7.06 -7.13
CA LYS A 4 -6.58 6.47 -6.73
C LYS A 4 -6.72 5.04 -7.23
N GLU A 5 -6.41 4.80 -8.49
CA GLU A 5 -6.49 3.46 -9.07
C GLU A 5 -5.53 2.51 -8.35
N ARG A 6 -4.32 2.97 -8.08
CA ARG A 6 -3.33 2.18 -7.38
C ARG A 6 -3.80 1.83 -5.96
N ALA A 7 -4.34 2.81 -5.25
CA ALA A 7 -4.83 2.60 -3.88
C ALA A 7 -5.96 1.58 -3.85
N LEU A 8 -6.94 1.71 -4.74
CA LEU A 8 -8.06 0.79 -4.82
C LEU A 8 -7.60 -0.62 -5.16
N LYS A 9 -6.62 -0.75 -6.05
CA LYS A 9 -6.06 -2.04 -6.42
C LYS A 9 -5.37 -2.71 -5.23
N ILE A 10 -4.62 -1.94 -4.45
CA ILE A 10 -3.94 -2.45 -3.25
C ILE A 10 -4.97 -2.91 -2.22
N ILE A 11 -5.99 -2.11 -1.98
CA ILE A 11 -7.06 -2.45 -1.04
C ILE A 11 -7.76 -3.74 -1.46
N TYR A 12 -8.05 -3.89 -2.75
CA TYR A 12 -8.68 -5.08 -3.29
C TYR A 12 -7.80 -6.32 -3.07
N LYS A 13 -6.50 -6.19 -3.34
CA LYS A 13 -5.56 -7.30 -3.14
C LYS A 13 -5.45 -7.72 -1.67
N ILE A 14 -5.48 -6.76 -0.76
CA ILE A 14 -5.47 -7.05 0.67
C ILE A 14 -6.70 -7.87 1.05
N ARG A 15 -7.87 -7.49 0.53
CA ARG A 15 -9.11 -8.23 0.80
C ARG A 15 -9.08 -9.63 0.21
N LEU A 16 -8.55 -9.79 -1.00
CA LEU A 16 -8.41 -11.10 -1.61
C LEU A 16 -7.49 -12.01 -0.81
N ALA A 17 -6.51 -11.43 -0.13
CA ALA A 17 -5.59 -12.18 0.71
C ALA A 17 -6.20 -12.53 2.09
N GLY A 18 -7.47 -12.17 2.31
CA GLY A 18 -8.13 -12.45 3.57
C GLY A 18 -7.72 -11.53 4.71
N SER A 19 -7.15 -10.37 4.38
CA SER A 19 -6.68 -9.42 5.36
C SER A 19 -7.49 -8.12 5.27
N SER A 20 -7.07 -7.12 6.02
CA SER A 20 -7.74 -5.82 6.05
C SER A 20 -6.74 -4.74 6.41
N GLN A 21 -7.13 -3.51 6.17
CA GLN A 21 -6.35 -2.35 6.56
C GLN A 21 -6.07 -2.35 8.08
N LYS A 22 -7.08 -2.72 8.85
CA LYS A 22 -6.96 -2.81 10.31
C LYS A 22 -5.97 -3.88 10.72
N ALA A 23 -5.98 -5.04 10.04
CA ALA A 23 -5.03 -6.11 10.31
C ALA A 23 -3.60 -5.69 9.97
N VAL A 24 -3.42 -4.98 8.84
CA VAL A 24 -2.10 -4.46 8.47
C VAL A 24 -1.60 -3.48 9.53
N ALA A 25 -2.48 -2.60 10.01
CA ALA A 25 -2.12 -1.64 11.04
C ALA A 25 -1.66 -2.35 12.32
N LYS A 26 -2.36 -3.39 12.72
CA LYS A 26 -2.03 -4.16 13.92
C LYS A 26 -0.68 -4.83 13.79
N ILE A 27 -0.41 -5.46 12.65
CA ILE A 27 0.87 -6.12 12.38
C ILE A 27 2.01 -5.09 12.38
N SER A 28 1.77 -3.93 11.81
CA SER A 28 2.76 -2.87 11.68
C SER A 28 2.89 -2.01 12.94
N ARG A 29 2.02 -2.23 13.93
CA ARG A 29 1.99 -1.48 15.19
C ARG A 29 1.77 0.02 14.98
N VAL A 30 0.88 0.34 14.08
CA VAL A 30 0.51 1.72 13.77
C VAL A 30 -1.01 1.86 13.76
N LYS A 31 -1.50 3.08 13.65
CA LYS A 31 -2.93 3.32 13.55
C LYS A 31 -3.43 3.00 12.14
N PRO A 32 -4.69 2.56 11.97
CA PRO A 32 -5.25 2.30 10.65
C PRO A 32 -5.15 3.50 9.70
N GLN A 33 -5.28 4.72 10.23
CA GLN A 33 -5.15 5.93 9.43
C GLN A 33 -3.75 6.04 8.80
N THR A 34 -2.72 5.59 9.53
CA THR A 34 -1.35 5.60 9.01
C THR A 34 -1.22 4.66 7.80
N VAL A 35 -1.82 3.46 7.89
CA VAL A 35 -1.83 2.51 6.77
C VAL A 35 -2.57 3.12 5.58
N TRP A 36 -3.72 3.74 5.83
CA TRP A 36 -4.51 4.40 4.80
C TRP A 36 -3.68 5.45 4.07
N ASN A 37 -2.96 6.29 4.82
CA ASN A 37 -2.13 7.34 4.23
C ASN A 37 -1.03 6.77 3.35
N VAL A 38 -0.44 5.63 3.72
CA VAL A 38 0.59 4.98 2.92
C VAL A 38 -0.02 4.42 1.63
N ILE A 39 -1.17 3.75 1.73
CA ILE A 39 -1.86 3.19 0.56
C ILE A 39 -2.19 4.29 -0.44
N TRP A 40 -2.67 5.43 0.03
CA TRP A 40 -3.08 6.54 -0.83
C TRP A 40 -1.93 7.46 -1.25
N GLY A 41 -0.70 7.16 -0.80
CA GLY A 41 0.46 7.92 -1.22
C GLY A 41 0.64 9.25 -0.50
N ARG A 42 -0.05 9.45 0.61
CA ARG A 42 0.05 10.68 1.42
C ARG A 42 1.22 10.63 2.39
N SER A 43 1.68 9.43 2.72
CA SER A 43 2.81 9.22 3.60
C SER A 43 3.71 8.16 2.99
N GLU A 44 4.97 8.17 3.37
CA GLU A 44 5.95 7.18 2.95
C GLU A 44 6.32 6.31 4.15
N SER A 45 6.25 5.00 3.99
CA SER A 45 6.69 4.07 5.03
C SER A 45 7.11 2.76 4.39
N LYS A 46 8.40 2.54 4.31
CA LYS A 46 8.94 1.28 3.76
C LYS A 46 8.50 0.06 4.56
N PRO A 47 8.49 0.08 5.90
CA PRO A 47 8.01 -1.07 6.67
C PRO A 47 6.56 -1.44 6.38
N ILE A 48 5.67 -0.45 6.27
CA ILE A 48 4.27 -0.70 5.98
C ILE A 48 4.09 -1.25 4.57
N LYS A 49 4.80 -0.68 3.60
CA LYS A 49 4.77 -1.16 2.21
C LYS A 49 5.22 -2.61 2.13
N ARG A 50 6.29 -2.98 2.83
CA ARG A 50 6.77 -4.36 2.87
C ARG A 50 5.78 -5.31 3.51
N THR A 51 5.13 -4.89 4.58
CA THR A 51 4.11 -5.69 5.25
C THR A 51 2.95 -5.98 4.30
N ILE A 52 2.46 -4.96 3.60
CA ILE A 52 1.38 -5.11 2.63
C ILE A 52 1.80 -6.05 1.50
N ALA A 53 2.99 -5.84 0.95
CA ALA A 53 3.50 -6.67 -0.15
C ALA A 53 3.58 -8.14 0.26
N ARG A 54 4.04 -8.41 1.48
CA ARG A 54 4.13 -9.77 2.01
C ARG A 54 2.74 -10.40 2.12
N ILE A 55 1.78 -9.65 2.64
CA ILE A 55 0.40 -10.13 2.83
C ILE A 55 -0.24 -10.51 1.50
N VAL A 56 -0.07 -9.67 0.48
CA VAL A 56 -0.69 -9.91 -0.83
C VAL A 56 0.16 -10.80 -1.75
N GLY A 57 1.38 -11.14 -1.35
CA GLY A 57 2.24 -12.03 -2.13
C GLY A 57 2.84 -11.38 -3.35
N GLU A 58 3.11 -10.09 -3.30
CA GLU A 58 3.70 -9.35 -4.42
C GLU A 58 4.91 -8.55 -3.97
N GLN A 59 5.63 -7.97 -4.93
CA GLN A 59 6.76 -7.11 -4.63
C GLN A 59 6.30 -5.69 -4.36
N VAL A 60 7.03 -4.97 -3.52
CA VAL A 60 6.72 -3.56 -3.25
C VAL A 60 6.68 -2.76 -4.56
N GLU A 61 7.61 -3.03 -5.46
CA GLU A 61 7.72 -2.34 -6.74
C GLU A 61 6.50 -2.55 -7.64
N ASP A 62 5.82 -3.68 -7.47
CA ASP A 62 4.60 -3.98 -8.24
C ASP A 62 3.40 -3.21 -7.71
N LEU A 63 3.37 -2.97 -6.40
CA LEU A 63 2.28 -2.24 -5.76
C LEU A 63 2.48 -0.72 -5.83
N TRP A 64 3.73 -0.27 -5.72
CA TRP A 64 4.09 1.15 -5.80
C TRP A 64 5.18 1.32 -6.85
N PRO A 65 4.82 1.29 -8.16
CA PRO A 65 5.81 1.40 -9.24
C PRO A 65 6.51 2.75 -9.24
N LYS A 66 7.80 2.73 -9.49
CA LYS A 66 8.59 3.96 -9.58
C LYS A 66 8.17 4.84 -10.76
N ASP A 67 7.66 4.23 -11.79
CA ASP A 67 7.18 4.97 -12.97
C ASP A 67 6.09 5.97 -12.61
N ASP A 68 5.21 5.61 -11.67
CA ASP A 68 4.18 6.52 -11.19
C ASP A 68 4.79 7.73 -10.47
N GLU A 69 5.88 7.52 -9.74
CA GLU A 69 6.58 8.59 -9.05
C GLU A 69 7.28 9.51 -10.04
N ASP A 70 7.91 8.94 -11.06
CA ASP A 70 8.58 9.71 -12.11
C ASP A 70 7.59 10.57 -12.87
N GLU A 71 6.42 10.06 -13.19
CA GLU A 71 5.37 10.82 -13.85
C GLU A 71 4.93 12.01 -13.01
N ARG A 72 4.83 11.83 -11.70
CA ARG A 72 4.45 12.93 -10.82
C ARG A 72 5.54 13.96 -10.66
N ALA A 73 6.80 13.55 -10.76
CA ALA A 73 7.94 14.46 -10.68
C ALA A 73 8.08 15.29 -11.95
N ALA A 74 7.64 14.76 -13.04
CA ALA A 74 7.69 15.45 -14.32
C ALA A 74 6.58 16.48 -14.43
#